data_b4f23137b61e5c7fb3f34bbcbd66a3ed
#
_entry.id   b4f23137b61e5c7fb3f34bbcbd66a3ed
#
_cell.length_a   1.000
_cell.length_b   1.000
_cell.length_c   1.000
_cell.angle_alpha   90.00
_cell.angle_beta   90.00
_cell.angle_gamma   90.00
#
_symmetry.space_group_name_H-M   'P 1'
#
loop_
_entity.id
_entity.type
_entity.pdbx_description
1 polymer ?
#
loop_
_entity_poly.entity_id
_entity_poly.type
_entity_poly.pdbx_seq_one_letter_code
_entity_poly.pdbx_strand_id
1 'polypeptide(L)'
;MTTPGPGDPLFTQRLTNPYGAPVSIETARRATAGAIAEGKKNGWTVAVAVVDPGGVLVYFERMDGTQAASSDIAIGKARTAVAFKRSTRLFEEGIEAGRLQNLGLPGALPIDGGVPLIEDGRIVGAVGVSGARPEQDGVCVKAAIDALAGEKAGDKSKEK
;
A
#
# COMPACT_ATOMS: atom_id res chain seq x y z
N MET A 1 7.53 14.90 -8.08
CA MET A 1 7.80 13.80 -7.13
C MET A 1 8.58 12.75 -7.89
N THR A 2 9.74 12.39 -7.40
CA THR A 2 10.53 11.28 -7.92
C THR A 2 9.85 9.96 -7.56
N THR A 3 9.89 8.98 -8.44
CA THR A 3 9.49 7.60 -8.15
C THR A 3 10.18 7.11 -6.88
N PRO A 4 9.45 6.54 -5.90
CA PRO A 4 10.06 6.05 -4.67
C PRO A 4 11.18 5.04 -4.97
N GLY A 5 12.40 5.41 -4.63
CA GLY A 5 13.56 4.52 -4.73
C GLY A 5 13.65 3.57 -3.53
N PRO A 6 14.62 2.65 -3.52
CA PRO A 6 14.83 1.71 -2.42
C PRO A 6 15.02 2.36 -1.05
N GLY A 7 15.39 3.65 -1.01
CA GLY A 7 15.57 4.43 0.21
C GLY A 7 14.44 5.41 0.52
N ASP A 8 13.31 5.34 -0.20
CA ASP A 8 12.19 6.24 0.05
C ASP A 8 11.64 6.09 1.48
N PRO A 9 11.49 7.18 2.24
CA PRO A 9 10.95 7.18 3.60
C PRO A 9 9.64 6.43 3.75
N LEU A 10 8.79 6.43 2.71
CA LEU A 10 7.52 5.70 2.71
C LEU A 10 7.70 4.20 2.97
N PHE A 11 8.83 3.61 2.54
CA PHE A 11 9.10 2.18 2.66
C PHE A 11 10.15 1.84 3.72
N THR A 12 10.87 2.83 4.25
CA THR A 12 12.07 2.59 5.07
C THR A 12 11.97 3.09 6.50
N GLN A 13 10.93 3.85 6.85
CA GLN A 13 10.81 4.41 8.20
C GLN A 13 9.35 4.59 8.62
N ARG A 14 9.14 4.74 9.93
CA ARG A 14 7.85 5.18 10.45
C ARG A 14 7.63 6.66 10.10
N LEU A 15 6.45 6.95 9.56
CA LEU A 15 6.09 8.32 9.17
C LEU A 15 5.66 9.13 10.41
N THR A 16 5.97 10.41 10.39
CA THR A 16 5.53 11.39 11.40
C THR A 16 4.35 12.22 10.91
N ASN A 17 3.94 12.06 9.67
CA ASN A 17 2.83 12.78 9.05
C ASN A 17 1.54 12.66 9.87
N PRO A 18 0.77 13.74 10.04
CA PRO A 18 -0.55 13.67 10.64
C PRO A 18 -1.53 12.95 9.71
N TYR A 19 -2.60 12.41 10.28
CA TYR A 19 -3.72 11.92 9.48
C TYR A 19 -4.47 13.09 8.85
N GLY A 20 -4.97 12.88 7.63
CA GLY A 20 -5.79 13.83 6.88
C GLY A 20 -7.19 13.29 6.58
N ALA A 21 -7.85 13.95 5.64
CA ALA A 21 -9.15 13.49 5.13
C ALA A 21 -9.04 12.12 4.45
N PRO A 22 -10.14 11.36 4.36
CA PRO A 22 -10.14 10.08 3.64
C PRO A 22 -9.72 10.23 2.18
N VAL A 23 -8.94 9.27 1.71
CA VAL A 23 -8.59 9.14 0.29
C VAL A 23 -9.84 9.09 -0.57
N SER A 24 -9.83 9.79 -1.71
CA SER A 24 -10.95 9.75 -2.66
C SER A 24 -11.09 8.39 -3.33
N ILE A 25 -12.32 8.06 -3.77
CA ILE A 25 -12.55 6.83 -4.54
C ILE A 25 -11.77 6.83 -5.86
N GLU A 26 -11.59 8.00 -6.47
CA GLU A 26 -10.81 8.15 -7.70
C GLU A 26 -9.33 7.81 -7.47
N THR A 27 -8.71 8.38 -6.44
CA THR A 27 -7.32 8.04 -6.07
C THR A 27 -7.20 6.56 -5.72
N ALA A 28 -8.15 6.00 -4.98
CA ALA A 28 -8.16 4.58 -4.61
C ALA A 28 -8.21 3.67 -5.84
N ARG A 29 -9.03 3.99 -6.84
CA ARG A 29 -9.10 3.25 -8.11
C ARG A 29 -7.80 3.31 -8.89
N ARG A 30 -7.17 4.47 -8.96
CA ARG A 30 -5.89 4.65 -9.68
C ARG A 30 -4.76 3.87 -9.02
N ALA A 31 -4.64 3.93 -7.72
CA ALA A 31 -3.67 3.13 -6.97
C ALA A 31 -3.87 1.64 -7.23
N THR A 32 -5.11 1.18 -7.14
CA THR A 32 -5.48 -0.22 -7.41
C THR A 32 -5.14 -0.64 -8.84
N ALA A 33 -5.45 0.19 -9.83
CA ALA A 33 -5.11 -0.08 -11.22
C ALA A 33 -3.61 -0.23 -11.46
N GLY A 34 -2.79 0.58 -10.78
CA GLY A 34 -1.33 0.47 -10.83
C GLY A 34 -0.81 -0.85 -10.28
N ALA A 35 -1.32 -1.28 -9.13
CA ALA A 35 -0.95 -2.56 -8.52
C ALA A 35 -1.35 -3.75 -9.41
N ILE A 36 -2.57 -3.73 -9.96
CA ILE A 36 -3.07 -4.79 -10.83
C ILE A 36 -2.30 -4.86 -12.14
N ALA A 37 -1.97 -3.71 -12.75
CA ALA A 37 -1.16 -3.67 -13.97
C ALA A 37 0.22 -4.31 -13.75
N GLU A 38 0.84 -4.05 -12.62
CA GLU A 38 2.13 -4.68 -12.27
C GLU A 38 1.99 -6.19 -12.04
N GLY A 39 0.92 -6.63 -11.38
CA GLY A 39 0.61 -8.05 -11.23
C GLY A 39 0.46 -8.74 -12.59
N LYS A 40 -0.34 -8.17 -13.49
CA LYS A 40 -0.54 -8.69 -14.86
C LYS A 40 0.75 -8.79 -15.64
N LYS A 41 1.59 -7.75 -15.57
CA LYS A 41 2.89 -7.69 -16.26
C LYS A 41 3.81 -8.84 -15.84
N ASN A 42 3.76 -9.26 -14.58
CA ASN A 42 4.60 -10.31 -14.03
C ASN A 42 3.93 -11.69 -13.96
N GLY A 43 2.68 -11.80 -14.42
CA GLY A 43 1.93 -13.06 -14.37
C GLY A 43 1.45 -13.43 -12.95
N TRP A 44 1.32 -12.45 -12.06
CA TRP A 44 0.80 -12.64 -10.70
C TRP A 44 -0.66 -12.22 -10.64
N THR A 45 -1.46 -12.97 -9.87
CA THR A 45 -2.83 -12.59 -9.52
C THR A 45 -2.87 -12.07 -8.10
N VAL A 46 -3.50 -10.91 -7.90
CA VAL A 46 -3.52 -10.23 -6.60
C VAL A 46 -4.91 -9.70 -6.26
N ALA A 47 -5.15 -9.54 -4.97
CA ALA A 47 -6.20 -8.71 -4.40
C ALA A 47 -5.59 -7.40 -3.91
N VAL A 48 -6.29 -6.30 -4.10
CA VAL A 48 -5.86 -4.94 -3.69
C VAL A 48 -6.96 -4.30 -2.86
N ALA A 49 -6.59 -3.78 -1.71
CA ALA A 49 -7.49 -3.06 -0.81
C ALA A 49 -6.96 -1.66 -0.53
N VAL A 50 -7.83 -0.67 -0.57
CA VAL A 50 -7.54 0.70 -0.14
C VAL A 50 -8.45 1.04 1.02
N VAL A 51 -7.86 1.51 2.12
CA VAL A 51 -8.57 1.93 3.33
C VAL A 51 -8.35 3.43 3.59
N ASP A 52 -9.28 4.04 4.32
CA ASP A 52 -9.17 5.41 4.82
C ASP A 52 -8.27 5.50 6.07
N PRO A 53 -8.05 6.69 6.66
CA PRO A 53 -7.22 6.84 7.87
C PRO A 53 -7.73 6.06 9.08
N GLY A 54 -9.00 5.76 9.15
CA GLY A 54 -9.61 4.93 10.20
C GLY A 54 -9.51 3.42 9.94
N GLY A 55 -8.92 3.01 8.82
CA GLY A 55 -8.85 1.61 8.41
C GLY A 55 -10.13 1.07 7.78
N VAL A 56 -11.09 1.94 7.45
CA VAL A 56 -12.34 1.55 6.78
C VAL A 56 -12.10 1.37 5.29
N LEU A 57 -12.62 0.28 4.74
CA LEU A 57 -12.45 -0.06 3.33
C LEU A 57 -13.12 0.99 2.42
N VAL A 58 -12.34 1.55 1.49
CA VAL A 58 -12.80 2.51 0.47
C VAL A 58 -12.98 1.82 -0.89
N TYR A 59 -12.02 1.00 -1.27
CA TYR A 59 -12.04 0.29 -2.55
C TYR A 59 -11.35 -1.07 -2.42
N PHE A 60 -11.87 -2.03 -3.16
CA PHE A 60 -11.32 -3.39 -3.20
C PHE A 60 -11.50 -3.99 -4.58
N GLU A 61 -10.46 -4.67 -5.08
CA GLU A 61 -10.54 -5.44 -6.31
C GLU A 61 -9.70 -6.72 -6.18
N ARG A 62 -10.27 -7.85 -6.61
CA ARG A 62 -9.57 -9.14 -6.66
C ARG A 62 -9.52 -9.63 -8.09
N MET A 63 -8.34 -9.91 -8.60
CA MET A 63 -8.16 -10.52 -9.91
C MET A 63 -8.71 -11.94 -9.92
N ASP A 64 -9.21 -12.38 -11.07
CA ASP A 64 -9.61 -13.77 -11.28
C ASP A 64 -8.41 -14.70 -11.00
N GLY A 65 -8.70 -15.84 -10.36
CA GLY A 65 -7.67 -16.81 -10.01
C GLY A 65 -6.85 -16.53 -8.76
N THR A 66 -7.06 -15.37 -8.11
CA THR A 66 -6.40 -15.08 -6.82
C THR A 66 -6.94 -15.98 -5.71
N GLN A 67 -6.06 -16.50 -4.87
CA GLN A 67 -6.47 -17.31 -3.72
C GLN A 67 -7.45 -16.57 -2.80
N ALA A 68 -8.42 -17.28 -2.23
CA ALA A 68 -9.48 -16.68 -1.42
C ALA A 68 -8.96 -15.89 -0.21
N ALA A 69 -7.94 -16.39 0.49
CA ALA A 69 -7.36 -15.75 1.67
C ALA A 69 -6.79 -14.36 1.39
N SER A 70 -6.36 -14.09 0.16
CA SER A 70 -5.71 -12.83 -0.20
C SER A 70 -6.60 -11.60 -0.04
N SER A 71 -7.93 -11.75 -0.11
CA SER A 71 -8.86 -10.65 0.12
C SER A 71 -8.71 -10.08 1.53
N ASP A 72 -8.79 -10.91 2.55
CA ASP A 72 -8.63 -10.48 3.95
C ASP A 72 -7.19 -10.06 4.27
N ILE A 73 -6.20 -10.72 3.67
CA ILE A 73 -4.80 -10.38 3.86
C ILE A 73 -4.49 -9.00 3.28
N ALA A 74 -4.98 -8.67 2.08
CA ALA A 74 -4.81 -7.35 1.49
C ALA A 74 -5.42 -6.25 2.38
N ILE A 75 -6.62 -6.47 2.89
CA ILE A 75 -7.29 -5.55 3.83
C ILE A 75 -6.46 -5.43 5.12
N GLY A 76 -5.99 -6.54 5.68
CA GLY A 76 -5.16 -6.54 6.90
C GLY A 76 -3.84 -5.80 6.73
N LYS A 77 -3.17 -5.94 5.58
CA LYS A 77 -1.96 -5.18 5.25
C LYS A 77 -2.23 -3.68 5.15
N ALA A 78 -3.30 -3.28 4.47
CA ALA A 78 -3.69 -1.86 4.37
C ALA A 78 -4.00 -1.27 5.75
N ARG A 79 -4.78 -1.96 6.58
CA ARG A 79 -5.11 -1.54 7.95
C ARG A 79 -3.87 -1.40 8.82
N THR A 80 -2.94 -2.35 8.74
CA THR A 80 -1.66 -2.29 9.46
C THR A 80 -0.85 -1.08 9.04
N ALA A 81 -0.71 -0.84 7.76
CA ALA A 81 0.07 0.27 7.24
C ALA A 81 -0.46 1.63 7.71
N VAL A 82 -1.77 1.85 7.66
CA VAL A 82 -2.38 3.12 8.10
C VAL A 82 -2.33 3.29 9.62
N ALA A 83 -2.61 2.24 10.38
CA ALA A 83 -2.64 2.31 11.84
C ALA A 83 -1.26 2.58 12.45
N PHE A 84 -0.22 1.95 11.90
CA PHE A 84 1.15 2.07 12.41
C PHE A 84 2.00 3.09 11.65
N LYS A 85 1.45 3.80 10.67
CA LYS A 85 2.12 4.84 9.88
C LYS A 85 3.44 4.38 9.25
N ARG A 86 3.45 3.18 8.67
CA ARG A 86 4.64 2.61 8.00
C ARG A 86 4.28 1.49 7.05
N SER A 87 5.19 1.20 6.12
CA SER A 87 5.09 0.00 5.29
C SER A 87 5.09 -1.27 6.16
N THR A 88 4.26 -2.25 5.81
CA THR A 88 4.24 -3.56 6.49
C THR A 88 5.53 -4.35 6.28
N ARG A 89 6.30 -4.04 5.25
CA ARG A 89 7.64 -4.56 5.03
C ARG A 89 8.55 -4.35 6.24
N LEU A 90 8.47 -3.20 6.92
CA LEU A 90 9.29 -2.92 8.10
C LEU A 90 9.01 -3.85 9.28
N PHE A 91 7.78 -4.34 9.40
CA PHE A 91 7.44 -5.35 10.41
C PHE A 91 8.01 -6.72 10.05
N GLU A 92 7.91 -7.12 8.79
CA GLU A 92 8.48 -8.38 8.30
C GLU A 92 10.00 -8.41 8.48
N GLU A 93 10.70 -7.39 7.99
CA GLU A 93 12.15 -7.24 8.19
C GLU A 93 12.54 -7.20 9.67
N GLY A 94 11.69 -6.60 10.50
CA GLY A 94 11.90 -6.60 11.97
C GLY A 94 11.84 -8.00 12.56
N ILE A 95 10.89 -8.82 12.15
CA ILE A 95 10.76 -10.21 12.60
C ILE A 95 11.95 -11.04 12.12
N GLU A 96 12.34 -10.90 10.85
CA GLU A 96 13.52 -11.57 10.30
C GLU A 96 14.79 -11.20 11.05
N ALA A 97 14.89 -9.96 11.54
CA ALA A 97 15.98 -9.48 12.38
C ALA A 97 15.86 -9.88 13.88
N GLY A 98 14.88 -10.71 14.24
CA GLY A 98 14.68 -11.23 15.59
C GLY A 98 13.80 -10.35 16.50
N ARG A 99 13.17 -9.30 16.01
CA ARG A 99 12.22 -8.46 16.77
C ARG A 99 10.85 -9.13 16.85
N LEU A 100 10.77 -10.24 17.57
CA LEU A 100 9.56 -11.07 17.66
C LEU A 100 8.38 -10.38 18.36
N GLN A 101 8.62 -9.31 19.12
CA GLN A 101 7.56 -8.49 19.71
C GLN A 101 6.61 -7.89 18.66
N ASN A 102 7.02 -7.76 17.41
CA ASN A 102 6.14 -7.32 16.32
C ASN A 102 4.96 -8.27 16.11
N LEU A 103 5.09 -9.54 16.49
CA LEU A 103 3.99 -10.52 16.43
C LEU A 103 2.90 -10.26 17.48
N GLY A 104 3.21 -9.53 18.55
CA GLY A 104 2.29 -9.20 19.63
C GLY A 104 1.55 -7.87 19.46
N LEU A 105 1.79 -7.13 18.38
CA LEU A 105 1.12 -5.85 18.15
C LEU A 105 -0.35 -6.04 17.75
N PRO A 106 -1.30 -5.45 18.50
CA PRO A 106 -2.72 -5.63 18.21
C PRO A 106 -3.10 -5.21 16.79
N GLY A 107 -3.77 -6.10 16.07
CA GLY A 107 -4.26 -5.84 14.71
C GLY A 107 -3.18 -5.71 13.63
N ALA A 108 -1.92 -5.96 13.94
CA ALA A 108 -0.86 -5.92 12.96
C ALA A 108 -0.79 -7.21 12.15
N LEU A 109 -0.72 -7.07 10.82
CA LEU A 109 -0.36 -8.13 9.89
C LEU A 109 1.05 -7.83 9.36
N PRO A 110 2.12 -8.44 9.92
CA PRO A 110 3.50 -8.01 9.71
C PRO A 110 4.12 -8.66 8.46
N ILE A 111 3.47 -8.50 7.31
CA ILE A 111 3.84 -9.13 6.04
C ILE A 111 3.91 -8.05 4.95
N ASP A 112 4.96 -8.04 4.14
CA ASP A 112 5.15 -7.05 3.07
C ASP A 112 3.96 -6.99 2.11
N GLY A 113 3.65 -5.80 1.60
CA GLY A 113 2.58 -5.51 0.66
C GLY A 113 1.59 -4.44 1.11
N GLY A 114 1.80 -3.78 2.25
CA GLY A 114 0.99 -2.65 2.70
C GLY A 114 1.80 -1.37 2.83
N VAL A 115 1.23 -0.23 2.41
CA VAL A 115 1.90 1.07 2.48
C VAL A 115 0.90 2.21 2.71
N PRO A 116 1.25 3.23 3.53
CA PRO A 116 0.41 4.41 3.68
C PRO A 116 0.31 5.22 2.38
N LEU A 117 -0.81 5.92 2.20
CA LEU A 117 -1.03 6.90 1.14
C LEU A 117 -0.86 8.31 1.71
N ILE A 118 -0.03 9.12 1.06
CA ILE A 118 0.26 10.49 1.47
C ILE A 118 -0.24 11.47 0.42
N GLU A 119 -1.08 12.42 0.83
CA GLU A 119 -1.49 13.57 0.03
C GLU A 119 -1.27 14.84 0.85
N ASP A 120 -0.63 15.84 0.24
CA ASP A 120 -0.36 17.13 0.88
C ASP A 120 0.24 17.02 2.29
N GLY A 121 1.18 16.10 2.46
CA GLY A 121 1.87 15.85 3.72
C GLY A 121 1.05 15.12 4.80
N ARG A 122 -0.13 14.61 4.47
CA ARG A 122 -1.04 13.92 5.40
C ARG A 122 -1.28 12.48 4.97
N ILE A 123 -1.46 11.59 5.94
CA ILE A 123 -1.85 10.21 5.68
C ILE A 123 -3.36 10.18 5.43
N VAL A 124 -3.75 9.87 4.20
CA VAL A 124 -5.16 9.85 3.76
C VAL A 124 -5.74 8.45 3.68
N GLY A 125 -4.92 7.45 3.93
CA GLY A 125 -5.29 6.05 3.89
C GLY A 125 -4.08 5.14 3.72
N ALA A 126 -4.31 3.94 3.23
CA ALA A 126 -3.27 2.99 2.87
C ALA A 126 -3.77 2.04 1.78
N VAL A 127 -2.83 1.44 1.08
CA VAL A 127 -3.09 0.36 0.11
C VAL A 127 -2.41 -0.91 0.58
N GLY A 128 -3.09 -2.05 0.41
CA GLY A 128 -2.57 -3.39 0.69
C GLY A 128 -2.77 -4.30 -0.50
N VAL A 129 -1.77 -5.11 -0.78
CA VAL A 129 -1.75 -6.09 -1.87
C VAL A 129 -1.43 -7.46 -1.32
N SER A 130 -2.13 -8.49 -1.79
CA SER A 130 -1.87 -9.89 -1.45
C SER A 130 -2.27 -10.81 -2.60
N GLY A 131 -1.53 -11.88 -2.81
CA GLY A 131 -1.86 -12.90 -3.80
C GLY A 131 -0.65 -13.63 -4.38
N ALA A 132 0.51 -12.99 -4.34
CA ALA A 132 1.79 -13.55 -4.73
C ALA A 132 2.66 -13.79 -3.48
N ARG A 133 3.98 -13.88 -3.63
CA ARG A 133 4.87 -13.89 -2.47
C ARG A 133 4.95 -12.49 -1.84
N PRO A 134 5.24 -12.36 -0.54
CA PRO A 134 5.26 -11.06 0.14
C PRO A 134 6.10 -10.01 -0.59
N GLU A 135 7.31 -10.34 -1.02
CA GLU A 135 8.18 -9.44 -1.77
C GLU A 135 7.59 -9.03 -3.15
N GLN A 136 6.80 -9.90 -3.79
CA GLN A 136 6.09 -9.62 -5.03
C GLN A 136 4.87 -8.74 -4.79
N ASP A 137 4.15 -8.96 -3.70
CA ASP A 137 3.08 -8.06 -3.23
C ASP A 137 3.66 -6.66 -2.95
N GLY A 138 4.87 -6.59 -2.40
CA GLY A 138 5.64 -5.35 -2.21
C GLY A 138 5.93 -4.62 -3.51
N VAL A 139 6.27 -5.33 -4.57
CA VAL A 139 6.47 -4.77 -5.92
C VAL A 139 5.16 -4.18 -6.45
N CYS A 140 4.05 -4.88 -6.29
CA CYS A 140 2.73 -4.40 -6.73
C CYS A 140 2.27 -3.17 -5.94
N VAL A 141 2.47 -3.13 -4.63
CA VAL A 141 2.09 -1.97 -3.82
C VAL A 141 2.94 -0.75 -4.16
N LYS A 142 4.22 -0.94 -4.48
CA LYS A 142 5.07 0.14 -4.99
C LYS A 142 4.53 0.71 -6.30
N ALA A 143 4.09 -0.15 -7.21
CA ALA A 143 3.48 0.27 -8.48
C ALA A 143 2.18 1.07 -8.27
N ALA A 144 1.39 0.75 -7.23
CA ALA A 144 0.24 1.55 -6.83
C ALA A 144 0.64 3.00 -6.48
N ILE A 145 1.71 3.18 -5.72
CA ILE A 145 2.23 4.50 -5.35
C ILE A 145 2.79 5.23 -6.58
N ASP A 146 3.53 4.55 -7.43
CA ASP A 146 4.10 5.12 -8.66
C ASP A 146 3.00 5.63 -9.61
N ALA A 147 1.87 4.94 -9.71
CA ALA A 147 0.72 5.35 -10.51
C ALA A 147 0.12 6.68 -10.05
N LEU A 148 0.15 6.97 -8.74
CA LEU A 148 -0.32 8.24 -8.19
C LEU A 148 0.68 9.38 -8.41
N ALA A 149 1.98 9.10 -8.43
CA ALA A 149 3.03 10.09 -8.67
C ALA A 149 3.08 10.57 -10.12
N GLY A 150 2.83 9.68 -11.10
CA GLY A 150 2.91 9.97 -12.54
C GLY A 150 1.93 11.02 -13.05
N GLU A 151 0.74 11.16 -12.44
CA GLU A 151 -0.29 12.09 -12.90
C GLU A 151 -0.15 13.51 -12.34
N LYS A 152 0.47 13.69 -11.17
CA LYS A 152 0.80 15.04 -10.67
C LYS A 152 1.78 15.79 -11.57
N ALA A 153 2.54 15.08 -12.41
CA ALA A 153 3.43 15.67 -13.41
C ALA A 153 2.69 16.07 -14.70
N GLY A 154 1.56 15.40 -15.03
CA GLY A 154 0.77 15.66 -16.25
C GLY A 154 -0.22 16.81 -16.13
N ASP A 155 -0.73 17.10 -14.93
CA ASP A 155 -1.76 18.13 -14.70
C ASP A 155 -1.19 19.57 -14.75
N LYS A 156 0.11 19.73 -14.48
CA LYS A 156 0.80 21.02 -14.59
C LYS A 156 1.06 21.49 -16.03
N SER A 157 0.81 20.65 -17.02
CA SER A 157 1.00 20.99 -18.44
C SER A 157 -0.27 21.52 -19.13
N LYS A 158 -1.43 21.50 -18.44
CA LYS A 158 -2.71 21.97 -19.00
C LYS A 158 -3.13 23.36 -18.53
N GLU A 159 -2.35 24.00 -17.66
CA GLU A 159 -2.56 25.39 -17.21
C GLU A 159 -1.50 26.33 -17.82
N LYS A 160 -1.45 26.43 -19.14
CA LYS A 160 -0.79 27.54 -19.86
C LYS A 160 -1.56 27.90 -21.10
#